data_0d5e1aa354ab589cc4280adad436782f
#
_entry.id   0d5e1aa354ab589cc4280adad436782f
#
_cell.length_a   1.000
_cell.length_b   1.000
_cell.length_c   1.000
_cell.angle_alpha   90.00
_cell.angle_beta   90.00
_cell.angle_gamma   90.00
#
_symmetry.space_group_name_H-M   'P 1'
#
loop_
_entity.id
_entity.type
_entity.pdbx_description
1 polymer ?
#
loop_
_entity_poly.entity_id
_entity_poly.type
_entity_poly.pdbx_seq_one_letter_code
_entity_poly.pdbx_strand_id
1 'polypeptide(L)'
;LRDKGVSHFEASYQARDLLNFSRHGANPFVRFLTQSIPFLNARLQGLDKLTRAMGPKQRAQLLAVLGTYSLASIGLYLAYKDDEDFKQREQWDRDTYHWFKIPGTEGVFRIPRPFEVGAIGVIFERMAEQMVDDDVHGALLLERIQHVITETFAIDYIPQALTPALEVYSNKDSFTGRPVESMAFRRLPATERKYAYTSSAYVNTSKLLNTISFDKIRLSPVQIEHLVQGYFGWVGSTVAATVSISDYPRQFARFTSTGWDTPLAMGFFKSLPSVQSKYKTQFYDQLKEMNEVFALQRLYESRNEWDKAMKVATDQKNLLMWRTSYNRVNRKIQQINRQIRLIEADNKLSNAEIIDKVRQLNVLKNDMIRALIEQVLDYEKRTGERVKRERWFTL
;
A
#
# COMPACT_ATOMS: atom_id res chain seq x y z
N LEU A 1 24.71 19.83 25.78
CA LEU A 1 23.97 20.88 26.52
C LEU A 1 24.60 21.17 27.88
N ARG A 2 24.94 20.14 28.65
CA ARG A 2 25.62 20.29 29.96
C ARG A 2 26.99 20.94 29.82
N ASP A 3 27.76 20.56 28.83
CA ASP A 3 29.10 21.13 28.55
C ASP A 3 29.03 22.61 28.12
N LYS A 4 27.83 23.11 27.80
CA LYS A 4 27.54 24.52 27.48
C LYS A 4 26.96 25.31 28.63
N GLY A 5 27.04 24.82 29.91
CA GLY A 5 26.58 25.51 31.10
C GLY A 5 25.06 25.58 31.27
N VAL A 6 24.30 24.81 30.52
CA VAL A 6 22.82 24.74 30.63
C VAL A 6 22.45 23.95 31.87
N SER A 7 21.48 24.46 32.67
CA SER A 7 21.02 23.80 33.90
C SER A 7 20.48 22.39 33.60
N HIS A 8 20.54 21.52 34.61
CA HIS A 8 20.06 20.12 34.45
C HIS A 8 18.57 20.08 34.09
N PHE A 9 17.78 21.00 34.63
CA PHE A 9 16.36 21.13 34.34
C PHE A 9 16.11 21.56 32.89
N GLU A 10 16.80 22.59 32.45
CA GLU A 10 16.72 23.11 31.09
C GLU A 10 17.18 22.05 30.06
N ALA A 11 18.30 21.37 30.32
CA ALA A 11 18.78 20.29 29.44
C ALA A 11 17.77 19.12 29.35
N SER A 12 17.14 18.76 30.48
CA SER A 12 16.10 17.73 30.53
C SER A 12 14.82 18.18 29.81
N TYR A 13 14.45 19.45 29.94
CA TYR A 13 13.30 20.01 29.21
C TYR A 13 13.53 19.99 27.70
N GLN A 14 14.69 20.45 27.25
CA GLN A 14 15.04 20.44 25.83
C GLN A 14 15.20 19.03 25.25
N ALA A 15 15.69 18.07 26.03
CA ALA A 15 15.74 16.66 25.62
C ALA A 15 14.33 16.06 25.45
N ARG A 16 13.38 16.41 26.30
CA ARG A 16 11.97 16.00 26.19
C ARG A 16 11.22 16.69 25.06
N ASP A 17 11.70 17.85 24.58
CA ASP A 17 11.06 18.58 23.48
C ASP A 17 11.21 17.87 22.12
N LEU A 18 12.08 16.86 22.02
CA LEU A 18 12.20 16.03 20.82
C LEU A 18 10.93 15.24 20.50
N LEU A 19 10.32 14.60 21.49
CA LEU A 19 9.01 13.91 21.40
C LEU A 19 8.40 13.86 22.80
N ASN A 20 7.51 14.78 23.11
CA ASN A 20 6.87 14.82 24.41
C ASN A 20 5.42 14.33 24.32
N PHE A 21 5.21 13.02 24.44
CA PHE A 21 3.88 12.43 24.42
C PHE A 21 2.94 12.91 25.52
N SER A 22 3.47 13.56 26.58
CA SER A 22 2.64 14.15 27.64
C SER A 22 2.08 15.53 27.31
N ARG A 23 2.49 16.15 26.20
CA ARG A 23 1.97 17.42 25.70
C ARG A 23 0.68 17.21 24.91
N HIS A 24 -0.46 17.31 25.58
CA HIS A 24 -1.77 17.08 24.94
C HIS A 24 -2.57 18.36 24.65
N GLY A 25 -1.97 19.54 24.88
CA GLY A 25 -2.67 20.83 24.80
C GLY A 25 -3.57 21.14 26.01
N ALA A 26 -3.94 22.41 26.14
CA ALA A 26 -4.78 22.90 27.24
C ALA A 26 -6.29 22.69 27.00
N ASN A 27 -6.71 22.63 25.72
CA ASN A 27 -8.10 22.45 25.34
C ASN A 27 -8.55 20.99 25.57
N PRO A 28 -9.66 20.73 26.31
CA PRO A 28 -10.14 19.38 26.58
C PRO A 28 -10.45 18.56 25.31
N PHE A 29 -10.97 19.20 24.26
CA PHE A 29 -11.27 18.55 23.01
C PHE A 29 -9.99 18.14 22.25
N VAL A 30 -8.99 19.04 22.18
CA VAL A 30 -7.68 18.72 21.59
C VAL A 30 -7.00 17.60 22.38
N ARG A 31 -7.11 17.64 23.72
CA ARG A 31 -6.58 16.60 24.59
C ARG A 31 -7.26 15.25 24.35
N PHE A 32 -8.57 15.24 24.21
CA PHE A 32 -9.31 14.04 23.83
C PHE A 32 -8.86 13.50 22.46
N LEU A 33 -8.76 14.34 21.45
CA LEU A 33 -8.31 13.93 20.11
C LEU A 33 -6.87 13.37 20.13
N THR A 34 -5.94 14.08 20.80
CA THR A 34 -4.53 13.64 20.85
C THR A 34 -4.30 12.38 21.69
N GLN A 35 -5.24 12.04 22.57
CA GLN A 35 -5.22 10.79 23.32
C GLN A 35 -5.95 9.65 22.60
N SER A 36 -6.96 9.97 21.80
CA SER A 36 -7.79 9.00 21.09
C SER A 36 -7.24 8.62 19.72
N ILE A 37 -6.54 9.56 19.07
CA ILE A 37 -5.97 9.38 17.73
C ILE A 37 -4.45 9.23 17.86
N PRO A 38 -3.90 8.01 17.75
CA PRO A 38 -2.46 7.79 17.81
C PRO A 38 -1.73 8.60 16.73
N PHE A 39 -0.52 8.99 17.04
CA PHE A 39 0.33 9.84 16.20
C PHE A 39 -0.20 11.26 15.91
N LEU A 40 -1.47 11.60 16.20
CA LEU A 40 -1.95 12.97 16.05
C LEU A 40 -1.11 13.94 16.89
N ASN A 41 -0.81 13.56 18.13
CA ASN A 41 0.04 14.35 19.00
C ASN A 41 1.46 14.52 18.43
N ALA A 42 2.04 13.45 17.87
CA ALA A 42 3.35 13.51 17.23
C ALA A 42 3.33 14.39 15.98
N ARG A 43 2.29 14.30 15.15
CA ARG A 43 2.09 15.15 13.97
C ARG A 43 1.94 16.63 14.33
N LEU A 44 1.12 16.95 15.31
CA LEU A 44 0.95 18.34 15.80
C LEU A 44 2.25 18.91 16.35
N GLN A 45 3.03 18.11 17.09
CA GLN A 45 4.34 18.53 17.59
C GLN A 45 5.37 18.67 16.46
N GLY A 46 5.33 17.81 15.43
CA GLY A 46 6.17 17.92 14.23
C GLY A 46 5.90 19.22 13.48
N LEU A 47 4.62 19.54 13.24
CA LEU A 47 4.21 20.79 12.62
C LEU A 47 4.61 22.04 13.45
N ASP A 48 4.41 22.00 14.78
CA ASP A 48 4.84 23.08 15.69
C ASP A 48 6.36 23.28 15.64
N LYS A 49 7.15 22.21 15.56
CA LYS A 49 8.60 22.31 15.41
C LYS A 49 9.01 22.85 14.06
N LEU A 50 8.36 22.39 12.99
CA LEU A 50 8.61 22.88 11.65
C LEU A 50 8.33 24.38 11.56
N THR A 51 7.21 24.85 12.10
CA THR A 51 6.86 26.28 12.12
C THR A 51 7.84 27.09 12.95
N ARG A 52 8.28 26.60 14.11
CA ARG A 52 9.32 27.24 14.92
C ARG A 52 10.69 27.28 14.23
N ALA A 53 11.03 26.22 13.50
CA ALA A 53 12.28 26.14 12.73
C ALA A 53 12.29 27.06 11.51
N MET A 54 11.13 27.52 11.03
CA MET A 54 11.04 28.58 9.99
C MET A 54 11.41 29.98 10.52
N GLY A 55 11.53 30.12 11.86
CA GLY A 55 11.97 31.36 12.48
C GLY A 55 13.40 31.75 12.10
N PRO A 56 13.77 33.07 12.22
CA PRO A 56 15.04 33.61 11.69
C PRO A 56 16.29 32.91 12.23
N LYS A 57 16.24 32.41 13.46
CA LYS A 57 17.41 31.77 14.13
C LYS A 57 17.73 30.36 13.60
N GLN A 58 16.74 29.63 13.13
CA GLN A 58 16.88 28.21 12.73
C GLN A 58 16.66 27.96 11.25
N ARG A 59 16.16 28.98 10.52
CA ARG A 59 15.78 28.87 9.10
C ARG A 59 16.91 28.35 8.21
N ALA A 60 18.13 28.85 8.40
CA ALA A 60 19.27 28.41 7.59
C ALA A 60 19.58 26.92 7.81
N GLN A 61 19.52 26.45 9.05
CA GLN A 61 19.72 25.05 9.38
C GLN A 61 18.59 24.16 8.84
N LEU A 62 17.33 24.60 8.94
CA LEU A 62 16.20 23.90 8.37
C LEU A 62 16.34 23.76 6.85
N LEU A 63 16.65 24.86 6.16
CA LEU A 63 16.84 24.85 4.70
C LEU A 63 18.02 23.96 4.28
N ALA A 64 19.10 23.94 5.05
CA ALA A 64 20.22 23.04 4.80
C ALA A 64 19.79 21.55 4.93
N VAL A 65 19.07 21.19 5.98
CA VAL A 65 18.57 19.82 6.19
C VAL A 65 17.60 19.41 5.08
N LEU A 66 16.59 20.25 4.79
CA LEU A 66 15.61 19.98 3.75
C LEU A 66 16.27 19.89 2.36
N GLY A 67 17.21 20.81 2.06
CA GLY A 67 17.94 20.81 0.79
C GLY A 67 18.79 19.56 0.63
N THR A 68 19.58 19.20 1.65
CA THR A 68 20.42 17.98 1.62
C THR A 68 19.57 16.73 1.46
N TYR A 69 18.48 16.63 2.21
CA TYR A 69 17.57 15.47 2.11
C TYR A 69 16.91 15.40 0.72
N SER A 70 16.43 16.53 0.20
CA SER A 70 15.81 16.58 -1.12
C SER A 70 16.78 16.22 -2.23
N LEU A 71 18.02 16.73 -2.17
CA LEU A 71 19.07 16.36 -3.12
C LEU A 71 19.41 14.87 -3.05
N ALA A 72 19.50 14.30 -1.85
CA ALA A 72 19.71 12.86 -1.68
C ALA A 72 18.55 12.04 -2.25
N SER A 73 17.30 12.47 -2.03
CA SER A 73 16.12 11.84 -2.59
C SER A 73 16.08 11.88 -4.12
N ILE A 74 16.38 13.04 -4.71
CA ILE A 74 16.52 13.22 -6.16
C ILE A 74 17.65 12.35 -6.71
N GLY A 75 18.82 12.35 -6.08
CA GLY A 75 19.95 11.53 -6.48
C GLY A 75 19.61 10.04 -6.50
N LEU A 76 18.90 9.56 -5.48
CA LEU A 76 18.43 8.18 -5.42
C LEU A 76 17.41 7.88 -6.53
N TYR A 77 16.47 8.79 -6.79
CA TYR A 77 15.54 8.66 -7.91
C TYR A 77 16.29 8.56 -9.24
N LEU A 78 17.24 9.46 -9.52
CA LEU A 78 18.00 9.44 -10.76
C LEU A 78 18.85 8.18 -10.93
N ALA A 79 19.35 7.61 -9.83
CA ALA A 79 20.11 6.35 -9.85
C ALA A 79 19.23 5.13 -10.23
N TYR A 80 17.93 5.16 -9.89
CA TYR A 80 17.04 4.03 -10.11
C TYR A 80 15.91 4.27 -11.12
N LYS A 81 15.78 5.48 -11.68
CA LYS A 81 14.66 5.84 -12.57
C LYS A 81 14.52 4.92 -13.80
N ASP A 82 15.62 4.38 -14.31
CA ASP A 82 15.64 3.50 -15.47
C ASP A 82 15.53 2.01 -15.10
N ASP A 83 15.57 1.69 -13.81
CA ASP A 83 15.42 0.32 -13.32
C ASP A 83 13.97 -0.17 -13.45
N GLU A 84 13.79 -1.34 -14.06
CA GLU A 84 12.47 -1.91 -14.33
C GLU A 84 11.66 -2.20 -13.06
N ASP A 85 12.31 -2.64 -11.99
CA ASP A 85 11.64 -2.92 -10.72
C ASP A 85 11.22 -1.61 -10.05
N PHE A 86 12.04 -0.56 -10.17
CA PHE A 86 11.69 0.77 -9.66
C PHE A 86 10.50 1.36 -10.41
N LYS A 87 10.44 1.25 -11.73
CA LYS A 87 9.32 1.72 -12.56
C LYS A 87 7.99 1.05 -12.22
N GLN A 88 8.04 -0.21 -11.75
CA GLN A 88 6.85 -0.97 -11.38
C GLN A 88 6.31 -0.68 -9.99
N ARG A 89 7.03 0.11 -9.16
CA ARG A 89 6.60 0.45 -7.79
C ARG A 89 5.26 1.18 -7.80
N GLU A 90 4.42 0.85 -6.82
CA GLU A 90 3.20 1.60 -6.53
C GLU A 90 3.54 3.00 -6.00
N GLN A 91 2.67 3.96 -6.26
CA GLN A 91 2.89 5.37 -5.90
C GLN A 91 3.07 5.53 -4.38
N TRP A 92 2.19 4.91 -3.58
CA TRP A 92 2.26 4.97 -2.13
C TRP A 92 3.60 4.43 -1.58
N ASP A 93 4.14 3.36 -2.19
CA ASP A 93 5.41 2.79 -1.76
C ASP A 93 6.60 3.73 -2.09
N ARG A 94 6.54 4.41 -3.23
CA ARG A 94 7.53 5.44 -3.60
C ARG A 94 7.46 6.64 -2.67
N ASP A 95 6.28 7.04 -2.24
CA ASP A 95 6.06 8.20 -1.37
C ASP A 95 6.43 7.91 0.09
N THR A 96 6.35 6.65 0.51
CA THR A 96 6.58 6.23 1.90
C THR A 96 7.99 5.73 2.17
N TYR A 97 8.67 5.14 1.16
CA TYR A 97 9.96 4.45 1.35
C TYR A 97 11.02 4.88 0.35
N HIS A 98 12.28 4.98 0.83
CA HIS A 98 13.47 4.90 -0.02
C HIS A 98 13.79 3.44 -0.33
N TRP A 99 14.27 3.17 -1.53
CA TRP A 99 14.65 1.85 -2.00
C TRP A 99 16.15 1.78 -2.30
N PHE A 100 16.73 0.65 -1.93
CA PHE A 100 18.11 0.32 -2.23
C PHE A 100 18.17 -1.13 -2.68
N LYS A 101 18.70 -1.41 -3.86
CA LYS A 101 19.02 -2.77 -4.28
C LYS A 101 20.28 -3.23 -3.57
N ILE A 102 20.27 -4.45 -3.06
CA ILE A 102 21.45 -5.07 -2.46
C ILE A 102 22.11 -5.93 -3.53
N PRO A 103 23.36 -5.64 -3.94
CA PRO A 103 24.07 -6.45 -4.93
C PRO A 103 24.10 -7.93 -4.54
N GLY A 104 23.84 -8.82 -5.50
CA GLY A 104 23.83 -10.26 -5.28
C GLY A 104 22.58 -10.82 -4.58
N THR A 105 21.55 -10.00 -4.38
CA THR A 105 20.26 -10.45 -3.86
C THR A 105 19.13 -10.13 -4.83
N GLU A 106 18.04 -10.91 -4.79
CA GLU A 106 16.81 -10.64 -5.54
C GLU A 106 15.83 -9.78 -4.76
N GLY A 107 16.29 -9.03 -3.78
CA GLY A 107 15.48 -8.21 -2.92
C GLY A 107 15.92 -6.77 -2.89
N VAL A 108 15.07 -5.95 -2.32
CA VAL A 108 15.33 -4.55 -2.08
C VAL A 108 15.21 -4.24 -0.60
N PHE A 109 16.12 -3.43 -0.11
CA PHE A 109 16.06 -2.86 1.21
C PHE A 109 15.30 -1.55 1.14
N ARG A 110 14.34 -1.34 2.03
CA ARG A 110 13.56 -0.11 2.08
C ARG A 110 13.60 0.53 3.45
N ILE A 111 13.79 1.85 3.44
CA ILE A 111 13.82 2.67 4.66
C ILE A 111 12.61 3.59 4.62
N PRO A 112 11.78 3.65 5.68
CA PRO A 112 10.70 4.63 5.76
C PRO A 112 11.24 6.05 5.62
N ARG A 113 10.56 6.88 4.85
CA ARG A 113 10.88 8.31 4.76
C ARG A 113 10.48 9.01 6.06
N PRO A 114 11.27 9.96 6.56
CA PRO A 114 10.85 10.79 7.69
C PRO A 114 9.57 11.55 7.34
N PHE A 115 8.60 11.63 8.25
CA PHE A 115 7.28 12.18 7.96
C PHE A 115 7.31 13.52 7.19
N GLU A 116 7.44 14.66 7.88
CA GLU A 116 7.32 15.99 7.25
C GLU A 116 8.48 16.30 6.31
N VAL A 117 9.70 15.94 6.70
CA VAL A 117 10.90 16.12 5.88
C VAL A 117 10.84 15.20 4.67
N GLY A 118 10.34 13.99 4.84
CA GLY A 118 10.13 13.01 3.78
C GLY A 118 9.15 13.51 2.72
N ALA A 119 8.02 14.07 3.14
CA ALA A 119 7.02 14.64 2.24
C ALA A 119 7.60 15.75 1.35
N ILE A 120 8.40 16.64 1.95
CA ILE A 120 9.08 17.70 1.20
C ILE A 120 10.06 17.11 0.19
N GLY A 121 10.85 16.13 0.59
CA GLY A 121 11.77 15.43 -0.31
C GLY A 121 11.06 14.74 -1.48
N VAL A 122 9.88 14.12 -1.22
CA VAL A 122 9.05 13.52 -2.27
C VAL A 122 8.54 14.57 -3.25
N ILE A 123 8.10 15.73 -2.78
CA ILE A 123 7.65 16.82 -3.66
C ILE A 123 8.78 17.22 -4.63
N PHE A 124 10.00 17.43 -4.11
CA PHE A 124 11.15 17.77 -4.96
C PHE A 124 11.55 16.62 -5.91
N GLU A 125 11.45 15.37 -5.47
CA GLU A 125 11.65 14.19 -6.31
C GLU A 125 10.62 14.15 -7.45
N ARG A 126 9.33 14.46 -7.20
CA ARG A 126 8.29 14.53 -8.23
C ARG A 126 8.48 15.67 -9.21
N MET A 127 8.98 16.81 -8.73
CA MET A 127 9.35 17.93 -9.61
C MET A 127 10.54 17.54 -10.52
N ALA A 128 11.54 16.85 -9.99
CA ALA A 128 12.65 16.35 -10.79
C ALA A 128 12.20 15.26 -11.79
N GLU A 129 11.27 14.39 -11.39
CA GLU A 129 10.64 13.39 -12.29
C GLU A 129 9.96 14.08 -13.49
N GLN A 130 9.22 15.15 -13.26
CA GLN A 130 8.59 15.93 -14.33
C GLN A 130 9.60 16.56 -15.31
N MET A 131 10.77 16.96 -14.81
CA MET A 131 11.81 17.55 -15.66
C MET A 131 12.54 16.52 -16.53
N VAL A 132 12.55 15.26 -16.13
CA VAL A 132 13.33 14.18 -16.75
C VAL A 132 12.43 13.24 -17.56
N ASP A 133 11.16 13.13 -17.20
CA ASP A 133 10.20 12.21 -17.81
C ASP A 133 9.12 13.01 -18.55
N ASP A 134 9.14 12.97 -19.88
CA ASP A 134 8.19 13.67 -20.75
C ASP A 134 6.73 13.19 -20.57
N ASP A 135 6.54 12.02 -19.96
CA ASP A 135 5.20 11.46 -19.71
C ASP A 135 4.49 12.09 -18.49
N VAL A 136 5.19 12.91 -17.70
CA VAL A 136 4.63 13.54 -16.49
C VAL A 136 4.14 14.95 -16.81
N HIS A 137 2.84 15.08 -17.10
CA HIS A 137 2.23 16.41 -17.32
C HIS A 137 1.97 17.15 -15.99
N GLY A 138 1.95 18.48 -16.02
CA GLY A 138 1.80 19.34 -14.85
C GLY A 138 0.54 19.04 -14.01
N ALA A 139 -0.58 18.63 -14.63
CA ALA A 139 -1.78 18.21 -13.93
C ALA A 139 -1.56 16.94 -13.07
N LEU A 140 -0.78 16.01 -13.59
CA LEU A 140 -0.40 14.78 -12.88
C LEU A 140 0.54 15.08 -11.72
N LEU A 141 1.48 16.01 -11.89
CA LEU A 141 2.34 16.49 -10.81
C LEU A 141 1.53 17.08 -9.67
N LEU A 142 0.56 17.95 -9.98
CA LEU A 142 -0.28 18.58 -8.96
C LEU A 142 -1.10 17.54 -8.19
N GLU A 143 -1.69 16.56 -8.89
CA GLU A 143 -2.40 15.43 -8.27
C GLU A 143 -1.48 14.63 -7.33
N ARG A 144 -0.25 14.37 -7.74
CA ARG A 144 0.75 13.65 -6.92
C ARG A 144 1.18 14.46 -5.71
N ILE A 145 1.43 15.76 -5.86
CA ILE A 145 1.77 16.64 -4.74
C ILE A 145 0.60 16.72 -3.76
N GLN A 146 -0.62 16.89 -4.25
CA GLN A 146 -1.82 16.89 -3.43
C GLN A 146 -1.98 15.57 -2.66
N HIS A 147 -1.73 14.43 -3.31
CA HIS A 147 -1.75 13.12 -2.66
C HIS A 147 -0.74 13.05 -1.52
N VAL A 148 0.52 13.43 -1.76
CA VAL A 148 1.58 13.41 -0.73
C VAL A 148 1.22 14.31 0.45
N ILE A 149 0.71 15.52 0.20
CA ILE A 149 0.29 16.44 1.25
C ILE A 149 -0.89 15.84 2.03
N THR A 150 -1.89 15.32 1.34
CA THR A 150 -3.08 14.74 1.98
C THR A 150 -2.70 13.54 2.83
N GLU A 151 -1.92 12.59 2.32
CA GLU A 151 -1.50 11.40 3.06
C GLU A 151 -0.58 11.73 4.25
N THR A 152 0.29 12.73 4.10
CA THR A 152 1.23 13.11 5.18
C THR A 152 0.55 13.91 6.28
N PHE A 153 -0.36 14.83 5.91
CA PHE A 153 -0.95 15.79 6.84
C PHE A 153 -2.44 15.52 7.12
N ALA A 154 -3.05 14.52 6.47
CA ALA A 154 -4.43 14.13 6.76
C ALA A 154 -4.57 13.73 8.23
N ILE A 155 -5.60 14.25 8.86
CA ILE A 155 -6.01 13.82 10.19
C ILE A 155 -6.95 12.64 10.00
N ASP A 156 -6.55 11.46 10.44
CA ASP A 156 -7.47 10.33 10.51
C ASP A 156 -8.56 10.65 11.54
N TYR A 157 -9.78 10.84 11.06
CA TYR A 157 -10.93 11.10 11.94
C TYR A 157 -11.38 9.85 12.70
N ILE A 158 -10.91 8.67 12.25
CA ILE A 158 -11.23 7.38 12.87
C ILE A 158 -10.16 7.08 13.92
N PRO A 159 -10.52 6.85 15.18
CA PRO A 159 -9.58 6.38 16.18
C PRO A 159 -8.89 5.11 15.70
N GLN A 160 -7.57 5.07 15.72
CA GLN A 160 -6.77 3.94 15.20
C GLN A 160 -7.13 2.62 15.91
N ALA A 161 -7.61 2.68 17.14
CA ALA A 161 -8.14 1.52 17.84
C ALA A 161 -9.35 0.88 17.13
N LEU A 162 -10.10 1.62 16.32
CA LEU A 162 -11.23 1.12 15.56
C LEU A 162 -10.86 0.75 14.11
N THR A 163 -9.78 1.29 13.59
CA THR A 163 -9.36 1.12 12.18
C THR A 163 -9.28 -0.35 11.77
N PRO A 164 -8.55 -1.25 12.45
CA PRO A 164 -8.45 -2.65 12.02
C PRO A 164 -9.79 -3.37 12.01
N ALA A 165 -10.67 -3.06 12.99
CA ALA A 165 -12.01 -3.64 13.05
C ALA A 165 -12.90 -3.15 11.90
N LEU A 166 -12.86 -1.86 11.58
CA LEU A 166 -13.60 -1.25 10.47
C LEU A 166 -13.08 -1.74 9.12
N GLU A 167 -11.78 -1.96 8.97
CA GLU A 167 -11.18 -2.53 7.76
C GLU A 167 -11.64 -3.96 7.52
N VAL A 168 -11.69 -4.79 8.56
CA VAL A 168 -12.26 -6.14 8.48
C VAL A 168 -13.76 -6.09 8.15
N TYR A 169 -14.51 -5.20 8.79
CA TYR A 169 -15.93 -5.02 8.53
C TYR A 169 -16.23 -4.58 7.09
N SER A 170 -15.50 -3.57 6.61
CA SER A 170 -15.65 -3.05 5.25
C SER A 170 -14.97 -3.91 4.18
N ASN A 171 -14.17 -4.90 4.60
CA ASN A 171 -13.28 -5.67 3.75
C ASN A 171 -12.35 -4.79 2.92
N LYS A 172 -11.85 -3.70 3.48
CA LYS A 172 -10.98 -2.75 2.80
C LYS A 172 -9.92 -2.25 3.75
N ASP A 173 -8.67 -2.49 3.42
CA ASP A 173 -7.50 -1.90 4.08
C ASP A 173 -7.45 -0.41 3.73
N SER A 174 -7.45 0.45 4.74
CA SER A 174 -7.51 1.91 4.59
C SER A 174 -6.24 2.49 3.97
N PHE A 175 -5.09 1.89 4.26
CA PHE A 175 -3.79 2.35 3.78
C PHE A 175 -3.54 1.96 2.31
N THR A 176 -3.81 0.70 1.96
CA THR A 176 -3.54 0.20 0.60
C THR A 176 -4.75 0.29 -0.32
N GLY A 177 -5.95 0.54 0.22
CA GLY A 177 -7.21 0.51 -0.51
C GLY A 177 -7.63 -0.89 -0.99
N ARG A 178 -6.86 -1.93 -0.66
CA ARG A 178 -7.09 -3.32 -1.11
C ARG A 178 -8.08 -4.04 -0.23
N PRO A 179 -8.78 -5.05 -0.76
CA PRO A 179 -9.63 -5.89 0.07
C PRO A 179 -8.76 -6.73 1.03
N VAL A 180 -9.17 -6.79 2.30
CA VAL A 180 -8.58 -7.66 3.32
C VAL A 180 -8.70 -9.12 2.91
N GLU A 181 -9.91 -9.54 2.50
CA GLU A 181 -10.16 -10.85 1.91
C GLU A 181 -10.37 -10.73 0.39
N SER A 182 -9.73 -11.61 -0.38
CA SER A 182 -9.98 -11.64 -1.81
C SER A 182 -11.41 -12.11 -2.14
N MET A 183 -11.96 -11.64 -3.27
CA MET A 183 -13.28 -12.06 -3.75
C MET A 183 -13.40 -13.60 -3.92
N ALA A 184 -12.27 -14.28 -4.19
CA ALA A 184 -12.24 -15.73 -4.33
C ALA A 184 -12.57 -16.45 -3.03
N PHE A 185 -12.28 -15.85 -1.88
CA PHE A 185 -12.56 -16.45 -0.56
C PHE A 185 -14.03 -16.39 -0.17
N ARG A 186 -14.84 -15.51 -0.76
CA ARG A 186 -16.26 -15.37 -0.39
C ARG A 186 -17.09 -16.65 -0.57
N ARG A 187 -16.63 -17.56 -1.44
CA ARG A 187 -17.29 -18.85 -1.70
C ARG A 187 -16.91 -19.95 -0.73
N LEU A 188 -15.91 -19.70 0.13
CA LEU A 188 -15.41 -20.66 1.11
C LEU A 188 -16.03 -20.38 2.49
N PRO A 189 -16.19 -21.40 3.34
CA PRO A 189 -16.47 -21.20 4.76
C PRO A 189 -15.43 -20.27 5.39
N ALA A 190 -15.82 -19.46 6.39
CA ALA A 190 -14.93 -18.49 7.00
C ALA A 190 -13.62 -19.11 7.49
N THR A 191 -13.68 -20.26 8.15
CA THR A 191 -12.52 -20.99 8.69
C THR A 191 -11.54 -21.53 7.64
N GLU A 192 -11.96 -21.58 6.36
CA GLU A 192 -11.12 -22.06 5.25
C GLU A 192 -10.54 -20.92 4.39
N ARG A 193 -10.90 -19.66 4.70
CA ARG A 193 -10.40 -18.47 3.99
C ARG A 193 -9.00 -18.14 4.46
N LYS A 194 -8.01 -18.80 3.90
CA LYS A 194 -6.59 -18.67 4.23
C LYS A 194 -5.73 -18.70 2.98
N TYR A 195 -4.59 -18.07 3.05
CA TYR A 195 -3.51 -18.27 2.08
C TYR A 195 -2.64 -19.46 2.54
N ALA A 196 -1.85 -20.02 1.63
CA ALA A 196 -0.89 -21.11 1.96
C ALA A 196 0.10 -20.70 3.07
N TYR A 197 0.37 -19.43 3.20
CA TYR A 197 1.28 -18.83 4.18
C TYR A 197 0.61 -18.32 5.46
N THR A 198 -0.71 -18.36 5.53
CA THR A 198 -1.41 -17.95 6.76
C THR A 198 -1.03 -18.90 7.90
N SER A 199 -0.57 -18.34 9.01
CA SER A 199 -0.12 -19.09 10.17
C SER A 199 -1.19 -20.04 10.69
N SER A 200 -0.80 -21.23 11.09
CA SER A 200 -1.68 -22.19 11.75
C SER A 200 -2.28 -21.64 13.04
N ALA A 201 -1.60 -20.74 13.74
CA ALA A 201 -2.16 -20.03 14.89
C ALA A 201 -3.46 -19.31 14.53
N TYR A 202 -3.48 -18.54 13.43
CA TYR A 202 -4.70 -17.85 12.99
C TYR A 202 -5.79 -18.80 12.53
N VAL A 203 -5.41 -19.90 11.87
CA VAL A 203 -6.36 -20.96 11.45
C VAL A 203 -7.01 -21.60 12.66
N ASN A 204 -6.22 -21.98 13.66
CA ASN A 204 -6.73 -22.60 14.89
C ASN A 204 -7.58 -21.63 15.71
N THR A 205 -7.17 -20.35 15.80
CA THR A 205 -7.96 -19.30 16.45
C THR A 205 -9.30 -19.09 15.74
N SER A 206 -9.33 -19.08 14.42
CA SER A 206 -10.58 -18.97 13.66
C SER A 206 -11.53 -20.14 13.94
N LYS A 207 -11.03 -21.37 13.92
CA LYS A 207 -11.80 -22.57 14.25
C LYS A 207 -12.31 -22.53 15.69
N LEU A 208 -11.46 -22.16 16.63
CA LEU A 208 -11.80 -22.06 18.04
C LEU A 208 -12.90 -21.02 18.28
N LEU A 209 -12.76 -19.82 17.73
CA LEU A 209 -13.77 -18.76 17.82
C LEU A 209 -15.11 -19.20 17.24
N ASN A 210 -15.09 -19.84 16.09
CA ASN A 210 -16.30 -20.35 15.45
C ASN A 210 -17.00 -21.40 16.33
N THR A 211 -16.23 -22.32 16.92
CA THR A 211 -16.76 -23.38 17.80
C THR A 211 -17.32 -22.80 19.10
N ILE A 212 -16.57 -21.93 19.79
CA ILE A 212 -16.98 -21.36 21.08
C ILE A 212 -18.18 -20.41 20.91
N SER A 213 -18.25 -19.69 19.79
CA SER A 213 -19.34 -18.74 19.53
C SER A 213 -20.59 -19.42 18.95
N PHE A 214 -20.62 -20.73 18.79
CA PHE A 214 -21.69 -21.44 18.12
C PHE A 214 -22.05 -20.81 16.76
N ASP A 215 -21.04 -20.61 15.92
CA ASP A 215 -21.13 -19.98 14.58
C ASP A 215 -21.62 -18.51 14.56
N LYS A 216 -21.70 -17.84 15.70
CA LYS A 216 -22.11 -16.43 15.76
C LYS A 216 -20.97 -15.49 15.33
N ILE A 217 -19.71 -15.83 15.64
CA ILE A 217 -18.53 -15.07 15.27
C ILE A 217 -17.78 -15.81 14.15
N ARG A 218 -17.89 -15.34 12.93
CA ARG A 218 -17.31 -15.97 11.73
C ARG A 218 -16.14 -15.16 11.20
N LEU A 219 -15.07 -15.04 11.99
CA LEU A 219 -13.83 -14.41 11.53
C LEU A 219 -12.96 -15.45 10.82
N SER A 220 -12.47 -15.07 9.64
CA SER A 220 -11.54 -15.90 8.89
C SER A 220 -10.11 -15.80 9.44
N PRO A 221 -9.24 -16.78 9.15
CA PRO A 221 -7.81 -16.67 9.47
C PRO A 221 -7.14 -15.41 8.92
N VAL A 222 -7.50 -14.98 7.70
CA VAL A 222 -6.98 -13.74 7.09
C VAL A 222 -7.44 -12.50 7.82
N GLN A 223 -8.70 -12.45 8.26
CA GLN A 223 -9.21 -11.35 9.05
C GLN A 223 -8.57 -11.27 10.43
N ILE A 224 -8.35 -12.42 11.07
CA ILE A 224 -7.64 -12.49 12.37
C ILE A 224 -6.20 -12.01 12.19
N GLU A 225 -5.50 -12.45 11.14
CA GLU A 225 -4.16 -11.98 10.81
C GLU A 225 -4.14 -10.46 10.64
N HIS A 226 -5.09 -9.88 9.92
CA HIS A 226 -5.22 -8.44 9.72
C HIS A 226 -5.45 -7.68 11.03
N LEU A 227 -6.34 -8.19 11.90
CA LEU A 227 -6.58 -7.62 13.23
C LEU A 227 -5.32 -7.66 14.10
N VAL A 228 -4.63 -8.79 14.14
CA VAL A 228 -3.39 -8.93 14.92
C VAL A 228 -2.31 -8.00 14.40
N GLN A 229 -2.15 -7.86 13.09
CA GLN A 229 -1.20 -6.93 12.49
C GLN A 229 -1.60 -5.47 12.75
N GLY A 230 -2.86 -5.14 12.67
CA GLY A 230 -3.37 -3.79 12.89
C GLY A 230 -3.23 -3.32 14.35
N TYR A 231 -3.48 -4.20 15.32
CA TYR A 231 -3.40 -3.86 16.74
C TYR A 231 -1.99 -4.00 17.34
N PHE A 232 -1.25 -5.03 16.93
CA PHE A 232 0.04 -5.40 17.54
C PHE A 232 1.23 -5.24 16.58
N GLY A 233 0.98 -4.85 15.34
CA GLY A 233 2.01 -4.65 14.32
C GLY A 233 2.86 -5.89 14.10
N TRP A 234 4.17 -5.67 13.89
CA TRP A 234 5.13 -6.75 13.68
C TRP A 234 5.30 -7.66 14.91
N VAL A 235 5.08 -7.14 16.13
CA VAL A 235 5.16 -7.94 17.36
C VAL A 235 4.12 -9.05 17.34
N GLY A 236 2.86 -8.71 16.97
CA GLY A 236 1.80 -9.69 16.88
C GLY A 236 2.08 -10.78 15.84
N SER A 237 2.61 -10.40 14.68
CA SER A 237 3.02 -11.35 13.64
C SER A 237 4.17 -12.24 14.09
N THR A 238 5.14 -11.72 14.84
CA THR A 238 6.26 -12.48 15.38
C THR A 238 5.79 -13.49 16.43
N VAL A 239 4.91 -13.08 17.34
CA VAL A 239 4.33 -13.99 18.36
C VAL A 239 3.54 -15.10 17.67
N ALA A 240 2.71 -14.78 16.70
CA ALA A 240 1.97 -15.79 15.95
C ALA A 240 2.88 -16.77 15.21
N ALA A 241 3.98 -16.28 14.64
CA ALA A 241 4.98 -17.11 13.98
C ALA A 241 5.73 -18.04 14.98
N THR A 242 6.07 -17.55 16.18
CA THR A 242 6.74 -18.37 17.21
C THR A 242 5.82 -19.45 17.79
N VAL A 243 4.54 -19.17 17.95
CA VAL A 243 3.53 -20.16 18.38
C VAL A 243 3.33 -21.24 17.32
N SER A 244 3.61 -20.94 16.06
CA SER A 244 3.45 -21.82 14.91
C SER A 244 4.79 -22.34 14.39
N ILE A 245 5.71 -22.73 15.28
CA ILE A 245 7.07 -23.18 14.91
C ILE A 245 7.05 -24.31 13.86
N SER A 246 6.05 -25.17 13.86
CA SER A 246 5.87 -26.20 12.85
C SER A 246 5.66 -25.67 11.44
N ASP A 247 5.14 -24.46 11.32
CA ASP A 247 4.84 -23.79 10.04
C ASP A 247 5.98 -22.84 9.62
N TYR A 248 6.98 -22.66 10.48
CA TYR A 248 8.10 -21.75 10.25
C TYR A 248 8.74 -21.89 8.86
N PRO A 249 9.05 -23.08 8.36
CA PRO A 249 9.58 -23.23 7.02
C PRO A 249 8.64 -22.73 5.91
N ARG A 250 7.34 -22.90 6.07
CA ARG A 250 6.34 -22.49 5.08
C ARG A 250 6.07 -20.98 5.06
N GLN A 251 6.11 -20.35 6.22
CA GLN A 251 5.89 -18.92 6.35
C GLN A 251 7.08 -18.10 5.85
N PHE A 252 8.31 -18.58 6.10
CA PHE A 252 9.55 -17.89 5.76
C PHE A 252 10.11 -18.30 4.40
N ALA A 253 9.75 -19.45 3.89
CA ALA A 253 10.17 -19.93 2.57
C ALA A 253 9.70 -19.03 1.39
N ARG A 254 8.93 -17.99 1.65
CA ARG A 254 8.53 -16.97 0.65
C ARG A 254 9.63 -15.95 0.35
N PHE A 255 10.56 -15.83 1.23
CA PHE A 255 11.61 -14.85 1.16
C PHE A 255 12.89 -15.60 0.85
N THR A 256 13.64 -15.15 -0.08
CA THR A 256 14.94 -15.60 -0.57
C THR A 256 15.70 -16.56 0.34
N SER A 257 16.42 -17.50 -0.22
CA SER A 257 17.35 -18.44 0.44
C SER A 257 18.52 -17.78 1.22
N THR A 258 18.45 -16.49 1.45
CA THR A 258 19.47 -15.68 2.10
C THR A 258 18.95 -15.22 3.45
N GLY A 259 19.46 -15.67 4.54
CA GLY A 259 19.16 -15.39 5.97
C GLY A 259 18.53 -14.05 6.43
N TRP A 260 17.99 -13.26 5.50
CA TRP A 260 17.25 -12.03 5.72
C TRP A 260 15.76 -12.28 6.04
N ASP A 261 15.36 -13.54 6.13
CA ASP A 261 13.99 -13.98 6.39
C ASP A 261 13.58 -13.90 7.87
N THR A 262 14.34 -13.15 8.67
CA THR A 262 13.98 -12.91 10.06
C THR A 262 12.83 -11.89 10.15
N PRO A 263 11.91 -12.02 11.11
CA PRO A 263 10.79 -11.08 11.28
C PRO A 263 11.21 -9.61 11.38
N LEU A 264 12.39 -9.34 11.94
CA LEU A 264 12.96 -7.99 12.03
C LEU A 264 13.41 -7.47 10.65
N ALA A 265 14.04 -8.31 9.85
CA ALA A 265 14.51 -7.92 8.52
C ALA A 265 13.35 -7.73 7.53
N MET A 266 12.24 -8.47 7.69
CA MET A 266 11.07 -8.39 6.80
C MET A 266 10.41 -7.01 6.76
N GLY A 267 10.54 -6.20 7.82
CA GLY A 267 10.07 -4.81 7.82
C GLY A 267 10.82 -3.93 6.81
N PHE A 268 12.10 -4.18 6.63
CA PHE A 268 12.99 -3.39 5.79
C PHE A 268 13.31 -4.05 4.45
N PHE A 269 13.27 -5.38 4.38
CA PHE A 269 13.59 -6.14 3.19
C PHE A 269 12.32 -6.60 2.47
N LYS A 270 12.26 -6.38 1.17
CA LYS A 270 11.16 -6.86 0.32
C LYS A 270 11.72 -7.60 -0.88
N SER A 271 11.09 -8.73 -1.22
CA SER A 271 11.32 -9.35 -2.52
C SER A 271 10.92 -8.39 -3.64
N LEU A 272 11.62 -8.49 -4.77
CA LEU A 272 11.35 -7.66 -5.94
C LEU A 272 9.86 -7.67 -6.32
N PRO A 273 9.35 -6.57 -6.90
CA PRO A 273 7.90 -6.29 -7.02
C PRO A 273 7.16 -7.15 -8.04
N SER A 274 7.67 -8.31 -8.43
CA SER A 274 6.93 -9.29 -9.23
C SER A 274 5.51 -9.59 -8.68
N VAL A 275 5.28 -9.28 -7.41
CA VAL A 275 3.99 -9.50 -6.72
C VAL A 275 3.18 -8.22 -6.49
N GLN A 276 3.82 -7.04 -6.45
CA GLN A 276 3.18 -5.75 -6.12
C GLN A 276 3.50 -4.69 -7.16
N SER A 277 2.97 -4.84 -8.37
CA SER A 277 3.17 -3.90 -9.47
C SER A 277 2.04 -2.87 -9.54
N LYS A 278 2.37 -1.60 -9.79
CA LYS A 278 1.41 -0.52 -10.10
C LYS A 278 0.45 -0.91 -11.21
N TYR A 279 0.93 -1.66 -12.20
CA TYR A 279 0.12 -2.16 -13.31
C TYR A 279 -1.03 -3.06 -12.84
N LYS A 280 -0.81 -3.84 -11.78
CA LYS A 280 -1.85 -4.71 -11.21
C LYS A 280 -2.98 -3.88 -10.58
N THR A 281 -2.66 -2.87 -9.81
CA THR A 281 -3.66 -1.96 -9.22
C THR A 281 -4.42 -1.24 -10.32
N GLN A 282 -3.71 -0.61 -11.26
CA GLN A 282 -4.30 0.07 -12.43
C GLN A 282 -5.22 -0.86 -13.25
N PHE A 283 -4.79 -2.09 -13.50
CA PHE A 283 -5.58 -3.08 -14.22
C PHE A 283 -6.93 -3.37 -13.54
N TYR A 284 -6.92 -3.62 -12.23
CA TYR A 284 -8.15 -3.96 -11.52
C TYR A 284 -9.06 -2.75 -11.35
N ASP A 285 -8.54 -1.55 -11.16
CA ASP A 285 -9.32 -0.32 -11.08
C ASP A 285 -10.02 -0.04 -12.41
N GLN A 286 -9.29 -0.08 -13.52
CA GLN A 286 -9.87 0.07 -14.85
C GLN A 286 -10.87 -1.03 -15.20
N LEU A 287 -10.57 -2.29 -14.87
CA LEU A 287 -11.51 -3.39 -15.07
C LEU A 287 -12.80 -3.20 -14.28
N LYS A 288 -12.71 -2.69 -13.06
CA LYS A 288 -13.86 -2.37 -12.22
C LYS A 288 -14.69 -1.26 -12.88
N GLU A 289 -14.06 -0.15 -13.25
CA GLU A 289 -14.72 0.97 -13.94
C GLU A 289 -15.43 0.50 -15.23
N MET A 290 -14.75 -0.30 -16.07
CA MET A 290 -15.33 -0.87 -17.30
C MET A 290 -16.56 -1.73 -17.01
N ASN A 291 -16.53 -2.54 -15.97
CA ASN A 291 -17.65 -3.39 -15.60
C ASN A 291 -18.81 -2.59 -15.01
N GLU A 292 -18.54 -1.55 -14.23
CA GLU A 292 -19.58 -0.65 -13.70
C GLU A 292 -20.28 0.11 -14.82
N VAL A 293 -19.54 0.67 -15.77
CA VAL A 293 -20.10 1.38 -16.92
C VAL A 293 -20.93 0.45 -17.80
N PHE A 294 -20.42 -0.77 -18.05
CA PHE A 294 -21.16 -1.77 -18.82
C PHE A 294 -22.44 -2.22 -18.09
N ALA A 295 -22.38 -2.40 -16.77
CA ALA A 295 -23.55 -2.74 -15.98
C ALA A 295 -24.60 -1.61 -16.00
N LEU A 296 -24.16 -0.34 -15.97
CA LEU A 296 -25.04 0.81 -16.08
C LEU A 296 -25.73 0.87 -17.46
N GLN A 297 -24.97 0.66 -18.54
CA GLN A 297 -25.52 0.56 -19.89
C GLN A 297 -26.61 -0.52 -19.96
N ARG A 298 -26.31 -1.74 -19.45
CA ARG A 298 -27.27 -2.87 -19.43
C ARG A 298 -28.50 -2.59 -18.58
N LEU A 299 -28.35 -1.83 -17.50
CA LEU A 299 -29.47 -1.42 -16.65
C LEU A 299 -30.43 -0.51 -17.44
N TYR A 300 -29.93 0.47 -18.19
CA TYR A 300 -30.75 1.32 -19.03
C TYR A 300 -31.42 0.55 -20.18
N GLU A 301 -30.70 -0.38 -20.83
CA GLU A 301 -31.27 -1.29 -21.83
C GLU A 301 -32.43 -2.11 -21.27
N SER A 302 -32.26 -2.67 -20.06
CA SER A 302 -33.31 -3.48 -19.40
C SER A 302 -34.55 -2.69 -18.98
N ARG A 303 -34.41 -1.36 -18.86
CA ARG A 303 -35.50 -0.42 -18.58
C ARG A 303 -36.12 0.20 -19.84
N ASN A 304 -35.66 -0.23 -21.04
CA ASN A 304 -36.00 0.37 -22.32
C ASN A 304 -35.66 1.87 -22.45
N GLU A 305 -34.69 2.34 -21.65
CA GLU A 305 -34.18 3.73 -21.69
C GLU A 305 -33.02 3.82 -22.70
N TRP A 306 -33.31 3.55 -23.97
CA TRP A 306 -32.31 3.41 -25.04
C TRP A 306 -31.43 4.63 -25.25
N ASP A 307 -32.01 5.84 -25.16
CA ASP A 307 -31.28 7.10 -25.30
C ASP A 307 -30.18 7.24 -24.24
N LYS A 308 -30.48 6.86 -22.98
CA LYS A 308 -29.50 6.86 -21.89
C LYS A 308 -28.44 5.80 -22.08
N ALA A 309 -28.85 4.59 -22.52
CA ALA A 309 -27.91 3.51 -22.80
C ALA A 309 -26.93 3.92 -23.94
N MET A 310 -27.45 4.53 -25.00
CA MET A 310 -26.64 4.98 -26.13
C MET A 310 -25.70 6.13 -25.72
N LYS A 311 -26.18 7.05 -24.88
CA LYS A 311 -25.35 8.11 -24.33
C LYS A 311 -24.18 7.54 -23.52
N VAL A 312 -24.42 6.60 -22.60
CA VAL A 312 -23.34 5.92 -21.83
C VAL A 312 -22.35 5.22 -22.76
N ALA A 313 -22.81 4.51 -23.78
CA ALA A 313 -21.97 3.82 -24.74
C ALA A 313 -21.10 4.79 -25.57
N THR A 314 -21.63 5.96 -25.93
CA THR A 314 -20.92 6.97 -26.71
C THR A 314 -19.90 7.72 -25.85
N ASP A 315 -20.32 8.20 -24.69
CA ASP A 315 -19.47 9.01 -23.82
C ASP A 315 -18.35 8.19 -23.16
N GLN A 316 -18.55 6.86 -23.01
CA GLN A 316 -17.56 5.94 -22.42
C GLN A 316 -16.98 4.96 -23.45
N LYS A 317 -17.02 5.32 -24.72
CA LYS A 317 -16.57 4.46 -25.84
C LYS A 317 -15.14 3.96 -25.65
N ASN A 318 -14.22 4.84 -25.29
CA ASN A 318 -12.81 4.52 -25.11
C ASN A 318 -12.59 3.51 -23.98
N LEU A 319 -13.33 3.62 -22.89
CA LEU A 319 -13.28 2.68 -21.78
C LEU A 319 -13.87 1.32 -22.18
N LEU A 320 -15.04 1.30 -22.81
CA LEU A 320 -15.77 0.09 -23.18
C LEU A 320 -15.04 -0.71 -24.28
N MET A 321 -14.32 -0.06 -25.18
CA MET A 321 -13.55 -0.68 -26.25
C MET A 321 -12.53 -1.68 -25.70
N TRP A 322 -11.87 -1.40 -24.60
CA TRP A 322 -10.85 -2.25 -23.98
C TRP A 322 -11.43 -3.37 -23.12
N ARG A 323 -12.71 -3.32 -22.77
CA ARG A 323 -13.35 -4.25 -21.84
C ARG A 323 -13.14 -5.74 -22.22
N THR A 324 -13.21 -6.07 -23.50
CA THR A 324 -13.02 -7.45 -23.97
C THR A 324 -11.58 -7.93 -23.72
N SER A 325 -10.58 -7.08 -23.96
CA SER A 325 -9.16 -7.40 -23.72
C SER A 325 -8.90 -7.56 -22.23
N TYR A 326 -9.40 -6.66 -21.39
CA TYR A 326 -9.30 -6.75 -19.93
C TYR A 326 -9.93 -8.02 -19.37
N ASN A 327 -11.13 -8.35 -19.81
CA ASN A 327 -11.81 -9.58 -19.38
C ASN A 327 -11.09 -10.85 -19.85
N ARG A 328 -10.45 -10.82 -21.02
CA ARG A 328 -9.62 -11.94 -21.52
C ARG A 328 -8.39 -12.16 -20.63
N VAL A 329 -7.66 -11.08 -20.30
CA VAL A 329 -6.51 -11.14 -19.41
C VAL A 329 -6.96 -11.57 -18.00
N ASN A 330 -8.06 -11.01 -17.47
CA ASN A 330 -8.59 -11.41 -16.17
C ASN A 330 -8.94 -12.91 -16.09
N ARG A 331 -9.52 -13.48 -17.13
CA ARG A 331 -9.78 -14.94 -17.18
C ARG A 331 -8.49 -15.76 -17.14
N LYS A 332 -7.44 -15.35 -17.86
CA LYS A 332 -6.13 -16.01 -17.79
C LYS A 332 -5.50 -15.87 -16.39
N ILE A 333 -5.60 -14.69 -15.77
CA ILE A 333 -5.14 -14.48 -14.38
C ILE A 333 -5.87 -15.43 -13.40
N GLN A 334 -7.18 -15.61 -13.58
CA GLN A 334 -7.94 -16.54 -12.75
C GLN A 334 -7.50 -18.00 -12.93
N GLN A 335 -7.16 -18.40 -14.17
CA GLN A 335 -6.59 -19.73 -14.43
C GLN A 335 -5.23 -19.89 -13.76
N ILE A 336 -4.34 -18.91 -13.88
CA ILE A 336 -3.03 -18.92 -13.19
C ILE A 336 -3.21 -18.99 -11.68
N ASN A 337 -4.10 -18.20 -11.11
CA ASN A 337 -4.39 -18.24 -9.67
C ASN A 337 -4.94 -19.59 -9.22
N ARG A 338 -5.67 -20.30 -10.08
CA ARG A 338 -6.10 -21.68 -9.83
C ARG A 338 -4.90 -22.64 -9.82
N GLN A 339 -3.98 -22.51 -10.77
CA GLN A 339 -2.75 -23.31 -10.81
C GLN A 339 -1.89 -23.07 -9.57
N ILE A 340 -1.71 -21.79 -9.17
CA ILE A 340 -0.99 -21.45 -7.93
C ILE A 340 -1.57 -22.20 -6.73
N ARG A 341 -2.90 -22.17 -6.55
CA ARG A 341 -3.55 -22.89 -5.44
C ARG A 341 -3.32 -24.41 -5.49
N LEU A 342 -3.29 -25.01 -6.68
CA LEU A 342 -3.01 -26.44 -6.81
C LEU A 342 -1.56 -26.77 -6.44
N ILE A 343 -0.61 -25.93 -6.85
CA ILE A 343 0.82 -26.08 -6.50
C ILE A 343 1.01 -25.91 -4.99
N GLU A 344 0.37 -24.90 -4.39
CA GLU A 344 0.42 -24.65 -2.94
C GLU A 344 -0.20 -25.77 -2.10
N ALA A 345 -1.16 -26.52 -2.66
CA ALA A 345 -1.82 -27.64 -2.01
C ALA A 345 -1.10 -29.00 -2.25
N ASP A 346 -0.11 -29.03 -3.15
CA ASP A 346 0.59 -30.27 -3.48
C ASP A 346 1.61 -30.64 -2.40
N ASN A 347 1.29 -31.66 -1.62
CA ASN A 347 2.15 -32.17 -0.56
C ASN A 347 3.40 -32.93 -1.06
N LYS A 348 3.51 -33.20 -2.36
CA LYS A 348 4.64 -33.90 -2.97
C LYS A 348 5.79 -32.98 -3.31
N LEU A 349 5.52 -31.68 -3.43
CA LEU A 349 6.52 -30.68 -3.76
C LEU A 349 7.23 -30.20 -2.49
N SER A 350 8.52 -29.99 -2.60
CA SER A 350 9.29 -29.30 -1.56
C SER A 350 8.88 -27.81 -1.48
N ASN A 351 9.07 -27.20 -0.33
CA ASN A 351 8.78 -25.77 -0.16
C ASN A 351 9.54 -24.89 -1.17
N ALA A 352 10.79 -25.22 -1.50
CA ALA A 352 11.58 -24.49 -2.49
C ALA A 352 10.96 -24.58 -3.90
N GLU A 353 10.51 -25.76 -4.31
CA GLU A 353 9.85 -25.94 -5.62
C GLU A 353 8.52 -25.22 -5.70
N ILE A 354 7.73 -25.23 -4.60
CA ILE A 354 6.47 -24.48 -4.53
C ILE A 354 6.75 -22.98 -4.73
N ILE A 355 7.74 -22.44 -4.03
CA ILE A 355 8.10 -21.03 -4.11
C ILE A 355 8.52 -20.65 -5.51
N ASP A 356 9.40 -21.42 -6.13
CA ASP A 356 9.91 -21.13 -7.47
C ASP A 356 8.79 -21.18 -8.50
N LYS A 357 7.96 -22.22 -8.51
CA LYS A 357 6.82 -22.34 -9.42
C LYS A 357 5.78 -21.23 -9.23
N VAL A 358 5.43 -20.89 -7.98
CA VAL A 358 4.50 -19.80 -7.68
C VAL A 358 5.07 -18.45 -8.11
N ARG A 359 6.39 -18.25 -7.94
CA ARG A 359 7.10 -17.07 -8.39
C ARG A 359 7.03 -16.92 -9.91
N GLN A 360 7.36 -17.96 -10.67
CA GLN A 360 7.29 -17.96 -12.14
C GLN A 360 5.87 -17.62 -12.62
N LEU A 361 4.84 -18.18 -12.02
CA LEU A 361 3.44 -17.89 -12.36
C LEU A 361 3.04 -16.44 -12.01
N ASN A 362 3.57 -15.89 -10.92
CA ASN A 362 3.32 -14.49 -10.57
C ASN A 362 4.03 -13.52 -11.53
N VAL A 363 5.25 -13.84 -11.98
CA VAL A 363 5.96 -13.07 -13.02
C VAL A 363 5.14 -13.08 -14.31
N LEU A 364 4.74 -14.26 -14.80
CA LEU A 364 3.92 -14.40 -16.01
C LEU A 364 2.62 -13.57 -15.92
N LYS A 365 1.97 -13.59 -14.78
CA LYS A 365 0.75 -12.81 -14.51
C LYS A 365 1.01 -11.31 -14.61
N ASN A 366 2.11 -10.82 -14.02
CA ASN A 366 2.48 -9.41 -14.08
C ASN A 366 2.85 -8.96 -15.49
N ASP A 367 3.58 -9.78 -16.25
CA ASP A 367 3.95 -9.50 -17.63
C ASP A 367 2.71 -9.37 -18.52
N MET A 368 1.71 -10.24 -18.35
CA MET A 368 0.46 -10.16 -19.09
C MET A 368 -0.33 -8.88 -18.76
N ILE A 369 -0.36 -8.49 -17.50
CA ILE A 369 -1.01 -7.24 -17.06
C ILE A 369 -0.26 -6.04 -17.62
N ARG A 370 1.07 -6.03 -17.48
CA ARG A 370 1.93 -4.96 -17.96
C ARG A 370 1.76 -4.77 -19.47
N ALA A 371 1.85 -5.82 -20.25
CA ALA A 371 1.69 -5.74 -21.69
C ALA A 371 0.35 -5.13 -22.14
N LEU A 372 -0.75 -5.44 -21.42
CA LEU A 372 -2.04 -4.84 -21.71
C LEU A 372 -2.08 -3.34 -21.32
N ILE A 373 -1.56 -2.98 -20.16
CA ILE A 373 -1.54 -1.59 -19.72
C ILE A 373 -0.65 -0.73 -20.63
N GLU A 374 0.50 -1.25 -21.07
CA GLU A 374 1.37 -0.57 -22.02
C GLU A 374 0.68 -0.34 -23.37
N GLN A 375 -0.13 -1.29 -23.86
CA GLN A 375 -0.94 -1.10 -25.07
C GLN A 375 -1.98 0.00 -24.88
N VAL A 376 -2.61 0.09 -23.71
CA VAL A 376 -3.56 1.17 -23.40
C VAL A 376 -2.85 2.52 -23.35
N LEU A 377 -1.70 2.60 -22.68
CA LEU A 377 -0.92 3.84 -22.59
C LEU A 377 -0.42 4.31 -23.98
N ASP A 378 0.00 3.37 -24.83
CA ASP A 378 0.41 3.68 -26.20
C ASP A 378 -0.77 4.17 -27.05
N TYR A 379 -1.96 3.61 -26.86
CA TYR A 379 -3.19 4.13 -27.46
C TYR A 379 -3.49 5.55 -26.98
N GLU A 380 -3.45 5.81 -25.68
CA GLU A 380 -3.68 7.13 -25.11
C GLU A 380 -2.68 8.18 -25.63
N LYS A 381 -1.40 7.81 -25.76
CA LYS A 381 -0.36 8.68 -26.34
C LYS A 381 -0.63 9.03 -27.79
N ARG A 382 -1.05 8.04 -28.59
CA ARG A 382 -1.31 8.24 -30.04
C ARG A 382 -2.57 9.01 -30.32
N THR A 383 -3.61 8.83 -29.55
CA THR A 383 -4.93 9.45 -29.80
C THR A 383 -5.17 10.71 -28.99
N GLY A 384 -4.45 10.94 -27.90
CA GLY A 384 -4.74 11.97 -26.91
C GLY A 384 -5.98 11.66 -26.05
N GLU A 385 -6.63 10.52 -26.27
CA GLU A 385 -7.86 10.11 -25.59
C GLU A 385 -7.52 9.21 -24.40
N ARG A 386 -8.10 9.50 -23.23
CA ARG A 386 -7.87 8.70 -22.03
C ARG A 386 -8.83 7.53 -21.93
N VAL A 387 -8.31 6.35 -21.54
CA VAL A 387 -9.11 5.16 -21.20
C VAL A 387 -9.45 5.20 -19.72
N LYS A 388 -10.26 6.18 -19.35
CA LYS A 388 -10.70 6.41 -17.97
C LYS A 388 -12.17 6.79 -17.99
N ARG A 389 -12.90 6.45 -16.91
CA ARG A 389 -14.30 6.85 -16.75
C ARG A 389 -14.38 8.38 -16.68
N GLU A 390 -15.13 8.99 -17.57
CA GLU A 390 -15.51 10.38 -17.43
C GLU A 390 -16.46 10.51 -16.24
N ARG A 391 -16.09 11.34 -15.26
CA ARG A 391 -16.93 11.57 -14.09
C ARG A 391 -18.11 12.46 -14.51
N TRP A 392 -19.31 11.88 -14.50
CA TRP A 392 -20.57 12.58 -14.84
C TRP A 392 -21.09 13.45 -13.71
N PHE A 393 -20.53 13.38 -12.52
CA PHE A 393 -20.98 14.13 -11.35
C PHE A 393 -19.78 14.77 -10.67
N THR A 394 -19.56 16.03 -11.01
CA THR A 394 -19.10 17.03 -10.05
C THR A 394 -20.38 17.58 -9.40
N LEU A 395 -20.75 17.01 -8.26
CA LEU A 395 -21.63 17.68 -7.31
C LEU A 395 -20.78 18.52 -6.39
#